data_5f41e672c2e7b57106d23e5724dd0fa5
#
_entry.id   5f41e672c2e7b57106d23e5724dd0fa5
#
_cell.length_a   1.000
_cell.length_b   1.000
_cell.length_c   1.000
_cell.angle_alpha   90.00
_cell.angle_beta   90.00
_cell.angle_gamma   90.00
#
_symmetry.space_group_name_H-M   'P 1'
#
loop_
_entity.id
_entity.type
_entity.pdbx_description
1 polymer ?
#
loop_
_entity_poly.entity_id
_entity_poly.type
_entity_poly.pdbx_seq_one_letter_code
_entity_poly.pdbx_strand_id
1 'polypeptide(L)'
;DTSAPHDLVIKGGLVVDGTGRPPFSGDVAVDAGRIAEVGAHLRGQREVDADGAIVAPGWVDVHTHFDGQATWDDQLDPSFSNGVTSLVMGNCGVGFAPCPPGEQDTLIEIMEGVEDIPGSALSEGVPWGAWRSFPEYLDFLGQRRYAMDIAAQLPHGSLRFEVMGERGVHNEEATESDLVEMRRLVAEAVAAGAVGFSTSRTIFHRASDGTAMPGTYATAQELSELVQGMADGGGGVFEAIMSASIGDMEALGGERFSHEAELDLLADISRASGQKTTFTTVHHR
;
A
#
# COMPACT_ATOMS: atom_id res chain seq x y z
N ASP A 1 -45.46 -10.76 0.59
CA ASP A 1 -44.16 -10.92 1.15
C ASP A 1 -44.00 -9.96 2.34
N THR A 2 -43.87 -10.54 3.56
CA THR A 2 -43.88 -9.80 4.83
C THR A 2 -42.47 -9.73 5.46
N SER A 3 -41.43 -9.85 4.65
CA SER A 3 -40.06 -9.65 5.11
C SER A 3 -39.87 -8.19 5.52
N ALA A 4 -39.14 -7.94 6.61
CA ALA A 4 -38.79 -6.60 7.02
C ALA A 4 -37.99 -5.91 5.87
N PRO A 5 -38.17 -4.61 5.62
CA PRO A 5 -37.41 -3.91 4.60
C PRO A 5 -35.94 -3.86 4.99
N HIS A 6 -35.05 -3.98 3.99
CA HIS A 6 -33.60 -3.79 4.15
C HIS A 6 -33.26 -2.38 4.60
N ASP A 7 -32.11 -2.15 5.17
CA ASP A 7 -31.66 -0.81 5.59
C ASP A 7 -31.55 0.14 4.39
N LEU A 8 -30.96 -0.34 3.29
CA LEU A 8 -30.79 0.39 2.03
C LEU A 8 -31.03 -0.55 0.84
N VAL A 9 -31.70 -0.07 -0.19
CA VAL A 9 -31.77 -0.73 -1.49
C VAL A 9 -31.39 0.23 -2.61
N ILE A 10 -30.47 -0.17 -3.46
CA ILE A 10 -30.18 0.48 -4.75
C ILE A 10 -31.06 -0.21 -5.79
N LYS A 11 -31.96 0.53 -6.41
CA LYS A 11 -33.01 0.01 -7.27
C LYS A 11 -32.77 0.22 -8.76
N GLY A 12 -33.17 -0.75 -9.57
CA GLY A 12 -33.26 -0.57 -11.01
C GLY A 12 -31.93 -0.37 -11.72
N GLY A 13 -30.83 -0.86 -11.14
CA GLY A 13 -29.50 -0.72 -11.71
C GLY A 13 -29.15 -1.79 -12.74
N LEU A 14 -28.16 -1.51 -13.58
CA LEU A 14 -27.44 -2.52 -14.36
C LEU A 14 -26.30 -3.07 -13.49
N VAL A 15 -26.54 -4.23 -12.86
CA VAL A 15 -25.59 -4.81 -11.91
C VAL A 15 -24.41 -5.46 -12.64
N VAL A 16 -23.20 -5.04 -12.26
CA VAL A 16 -21.91 -5.61 -12.69
C VAL A 16 -21.18 -6.04 -11.43
N ASP A 17 -21.28 -7.31 -11.08
CA ASP A 17 -20.88 -7.80 -9.74
C ASP A 17 -19.42 -8.29 -9.62
N GLY A 18 -18.63 -8.15 -10.68
CA GLY A 18 -17.22 -8.56 -10.68
C GLY A 18 -16.98 -10.07 -10.82
N THR A 19 -18.01 -10.90 -10.93
CA THR A 19 -17.85 -12.37 -11.05
C THR A 19 -17.49 -12.84 -12.46
N GLY A 20 -17.50 -11.92 -13.45
CA GLY A 20 -17.28 -12.24 -14.86
C GLY A 20 -18.55 -12.67 -15.62
N ARG A 21 -19.70 -12.78 -14.95
CA ARG A 21 -20.98 -13.01 -15.63
C ARG A 21 -21.44 -11.74 -16.37
N PRO A 22 -22.31 -11.88 -17.39
CA PRO A 22 -22.89 -10.72 -18.07
C PRO A 22 -23.65 -9.81 -17.11
N PRO A 23 -23.65 -8.48 -17.34
CA PRO A 23 -24.48 -7.57 -16.57
C PRO A 23 -25.96 -7.94 -16.63
N PHE A 24 -26.69 -7.64 -15.57
CA PHE A 24 -28.12 -7.91 -15.48
C PHE A 24 -28.86 -6.80 -14.74
N SER A 25 -30.11 -6.54 -15.07
CA SER A 25 -30.93 -5.56 -14.35
C SER A 25 -31.37 -6.14 -13.00
N GLY A 26 -31.23 -5.35 -11.93
CA GLY A 26 -31.59 -5.78 -10.59
C GLY A 26 -31.46 -4.69 -9.55
N ASP A 27 -31.86 -5.07 -8.32
CA ASP A 27 -31.72 -4.26 -7.13
C ASP A 27 -30.59 -4.85 -6.25
N VAL A 28 -29.93 -4.02 -5.47
CA VAL A 28 -28.91 -4.43 -4.50
C VAL A 28 -29.34 -3.96 -3.11
N ALA A 29 -29.56 -4.91 -2.20
CA ALA A 29 -29.92 -4.64 -0.81
C ALA A 29 -28.70 -4.70 0.11
N VAL A 30 -28.68 -3.78 1.08
CA VAL A 30 -27.61 -3.66 2.08
C VAL A 30 -28.24 -3.63 3.47
N ASP A 31 -27.72 -4.48 4.37
CA ASP A 31 -28.06 -4.51 5.80
C ASP A 31 -26.78 -4.45 6.61
N ALA A 32 -26.78 -3.58 7.62
CA ALA A 32 -25.62 -3.39 8.51
C ALA A 32 -24.30 -3.17 7.75
N GLY A 33 -24.36 -2.43 6.64
CA GLY A 33 -23.19 -2.10 5.81
C GLY A 33 -22.69 -3.23 4.91
N ARG A 34 -23.45 -4.33 4.76
CA ARG A 34 -23.08 -5.48 3.92
C ARG A 34 -24.15 -5.75 2.87
N ILE A 35 -23.73 -6.16 1.68
CA ILE A 35 -24.66 -6.63 0.66
C ILE A 35 -25.36 -7.89 1.21
N ALA A 36 -26.68 -7.77 1.39
CA ALA A 36 -27.52 -8.85 1.93
C ALA A 36 -28.18 -9.66 0.83
N GLU A 37 -28.64 -9.00 -0.22
CA GLU A 37 -29.33 -9.64 -1.34
C GLU A 37 -29.11 -8.87 -2.65
N VAL A 38 -29.06 -9.59 -3.76
CA VAL A 38 -29.09 -9.01 -5.11
C VAL A 38 -30.22 -9.72 -5.88
N GLY A 39 -31.23 -8.99 -6.27
CA GLY A 39 -32.44 -9.57 -6.84
C GLY A 39 -33.31 -8.54 -7.55
N ALA A 40 -34.60 -8.80 -7.57
CA ALA A 40 -35.59 -7.90 -8.17
C ALA A 40 -36.68 -7.58 -7.13
N HIS A 41 -37.23 -6.37 -7.21
CA HIS A 41 -38.35 -5.92 -6.38
C HIS A 41 -38.05 -5.90 -4.86
N LEU A 42 -36.76 -5.70 -4.48
CA LEU A 42 -36.36 -5.58 -3.09
C LEU A 42 -36.94 -4.29 -2.47
N ARG A 43 -37.11 -4.27 -1.13
CA ARG A 43 -37.67 -3.15 -0.40
C ARG A 43 -36.66 -2.69 0.66
N GLY A 44 -36.38 -1.39 0.70
CA GLY A 44 -35.49 -0.76 1.66
C GLY A 44 -36.22 0.30 2.51
N GLN A 45 -35.72 0.52 3.71
CA GLN A 45 -36.11 1.67 4.53
C GLN A 45 -35.64 2.98 3.84
N ARG A 46 -34.45 2.91 3.22
CA ARG A 46 -33.91 3.91 2.30
C ARG A 46 -33.77 3.29 0.92
N GLU A 47 -34.21 3.99 -0.10
CA GLU A 47 -34.09 3.53 -1.49
C GLU A 47 -33.33 4.58 -2.31
N VAL A 48 -32.43 4.13 -3.15
CA VAL A 48 -31.69 4.93 -4.14
C VAL A 48 -32.03 4.40 -5.51
N ASP A 49 -32.68 5.21 -6.33
CA ASP A 49 -32.97 4.87 -7.73
C ASP A 49 -31.71 5.02 -8.58
N ALA A 50 -31.24 3.93 -9.15
CA ALA A 50 -30.09 3.92 -10.05
C ALA A 50 -30.47 4.34 -11.48
N ASP A 51 -31.77 4.39 -11.81
CA ASP A 51 -32.27 4.79 -13.16
C ASP A 51 -31.52 4.10 -14.31
N GLY A 52 -31.25 2.81 -14.19
CA GLY A 52 -30.49 2.05 -15.18
C GLY A 52 -28.97 2.29 -15.18
N ALA A 53 -28.44 3.10 -14.28
CA ALA A 53 -27.01 3.30 -14.13
C ALA A 53 -26.31 1.98 -13.70
N ILE A 54 -25.02 1.90 -13.99
CA ILE A 54 -24.19 0.75 -13.56
C ILE A 54 -24.08 0.75 -12.03
N VAL A 55 -24.41 -0.38 -11.44
CA VAL A 55 -24.18 -0.67 -10.02
C VAL A 55 -23.09 -1.73 -9.92
N ALA A 56 -21.92 -1.34 -9.48
CA ALA A 56 -20.74 -2.19 -9.39
C ALA A 56 -20.06 -2.01 -8.02
N PRO A 57 -19.20 -2.96 -7.59
CA PRO A 57 -18.27 -2.72 -6.49
C PRO A 57 -17.43 -1.48 -6.76
N GLY A 58 -17.08 -0.74 -5.71
CA GLY A 58 -16.12 0.35 -5.81
C GLY A 58 -14.74 -0.14 -6.24
N TRP A 59 -13.93 0.76 -6.78
CA TRP A 59 -12.57 0.44 -7.18
C TRP A 59 -11.70 0.21 -5.93
N VAL A 60 -10.80 -0.76 -6.03
CA VAL A 60 -9.72 -0.96 -5.06
C VAL A 60 -8.43 -0.48 -5.70
N ASP A 61 -7.87 0.61 -5.19
CA ASP A 61 -6.58 1.13 -5.63
C ASP A 61 -5.48 0.50 -4.77
N VAL A 62 -4.76 -0.44 -5.35
CA VAL A 62 -3.77 -1.25 -4.62
C VAL A 62 -2.39 -0.59 -4.54
N HIS A 63 -2.20 0.57 -5.20
CA HIS A 63 -0.91 1.23 -5.26
C HIS A 63 -1.08 2.76 -5.21
N THR A 64 -0.94 3.33 -4.04
CA THR A 64 -1.09 4.78 -3.81
C THR A 64 -0.03 5.31 -2.84
N HIS A 65 0.12 6.64 -2.81
CA HIS A 65 1.02 7.36 -1.91
C HIS A 65 0.27 8.41 -1.07
N PHE A 66 -0.86 7.98 -0.51
CA PHE A 66 -1.67 8.80 0.40
C PHE A 66 -1.12 8.86 1.83
N ASP A 67 0.07 8.32 2.09
CA ASP A 67 0.68 8.21 3.42
C ASP A 67 0.69 9.52 4.22
N GLY A 68 1.01 10.63 3.56
CA GLY A 68 0.91 11.96 4.16
C GLY A 68 -0.52 12.47 4.15
N GLN A 69 -1.18 12.47 2.98
CA GLN A 69 -2.50 13.05 2.80
C GLN A 69 -3.53 12.43 3.75
N ALA A 70 -3.46 11.12 4.03
CA ALA A 70 -4.34 10.45 4.97
C ALA A 70 -4.25 11.02 6.40
N THR A 71 -3.19 11.76 6.73
CA THR A 71 -3.06 12.36 8.06
C THR A 71 -3.83 13.68 8.22
N TRP A 72 -4.27 14.32 7.13
CA TRP A 72 -5.02 15.59 7.17
C TRP A 72 -6.29 15.62 6.33
N ASP A 73 -6.45 14.72 5.34
CA ASP A 73 -7.61 14.66 4.46
C ASP A 73 -8.41 13.36 4.66
N ASP A 74 -9.66 13.51 5.10
CA ASP A 74 -10.55 12.37 5.33
C ASP A 74 -11.30 11.92 4.06
N GLN A 75 -11.28 12.74 2.99
CA GLN A 75 -11.91 12.42 1.72
C GLN A 75 -11.01 11.61 0.79
N LEU A 76 -9.70 11.84 0.86
CA LEU A 76 -8.68 11.23 -0.01
C LEU A 76 -8.98 11.46 -1.51
N ASP A 77 -9.33 12.70 -1.84
CA ASP A 77 -9.51 13.11 -3.22
C ASP A 77 -8.13 13.23 -3.95
N PRO A 78 -8.10 12.94 -5.23
CA PRO A 78 -9.25 12.71 -6.13
C PRO A 78 -9.71 11.24 -6.22
N SER A 79 -9.11 10.30 -5.50
CA SER A 79 -9.45 8.87 -5.63
C SER A 79 -10.91 8.59 -5.25
N PHE A 80 -11.38 9.15 -4.12
CA PHE A 80 -12.76 8.96 -3.67
C PHE A 80 -13.78 9.46 -4.71
N SER A 81 -13.62 10.67 -5.22
CA SER A 81 -14.54 11.25 -6.20
C SER A 81 -14.52 10.52 -7.57
N ASN A 82 -13.49 9.70 -7.82
CA ASN A 82 -13.40 8.82 -8.99
C ASN A 82 -13.89 7.39 -8.73
N GLY A 83 -14.53 7.15 -7.57
CA GLY A 83 -15.17 5.87 -7.27
C GLY A 83 -14.28 4.81 -6.63
N VAL A 84 -13.10 5.20 -6.12
CA VAL A 84 -12.30 4.34 -5.25
C VAL A 84 -12.98 4.24 -3.91
N THR A 85 -13.10 3.02 -3.38
CA THR A 85 -13.73 2.74 -2.08
C THR A 85 -12.76 2.08 -1.10
N SER A 86 -11.64 1.60 -1.60
CA SER A 86 -10.55 1.04 -0.78
C SER A 86 -9.21 1.35 -1.43
N LEU A 87 -8.22 1.74 -0.65
CA LEU A 87 -6.87 1.96 -1.16
C LEU A 87 -5.80 1.32 -0.27
N VAL A 88 -4.63 1.08 -0.88
CA VAL A 88 -3.43 0.63 -0.19
C VAL A 88 -2.34 1.68 -0.38
N MET A 89 -1.72 2.12 0.71
CA MET A 89 -0.60 3.05 0.74
C MET A 89 0.64 2.41 1.39
N GLY A 90 1.75 3.13 1.45
CA GLY A 90 3.04 2.59 1.88
C GLY A 90 3.71 1.76 0.79
N ASN A 91 3.44 2.07 -0.47
CA ASN A 91 4.02 1.39 -1.62
C ASN A 91 5.43 1.89 -1.93
N CYS A 92 6.11 1.27 -2.87
CA CYS A 92 7.45 1.65 -3.35
C CYS A 92 8.53 1.71 -2.25
N GLY A 93 8.27 1.20 -1.05
CA GLY A 93 9.18 1.33 0.08
C GLY A 93 9.26 2.74 0.66
N VAL A 94 8.38 3.68 0.29
CA VAL A 94 8.32 5.04 0.82
C VAL A 94 7.13 5.24 1.75
N GLY A 95 7.30 6.05 2.79
CA GLY A 95 6.26 6.37 3.76
C GLY A 95 6.83 7.05 5.00
N PHE A 96 5.97 7.34 5.98
CA PHE A 96 6.30 8.19 7.12
C PHE A 96 6.29 7.45 8.47
N ALA A 97 6.32 6.13 8.44
CA ALA A 97 6.41 5.32 9.65
C ALA A 97 7.20 4.01 9.40
N PRO A 98 8.09 3.62 10.33
CA PRO A 98 8.48 4.36 11.54
C PRO A 98 9.20 5.67 11.22
N CYS A 99 9.16 6.62 12.18
CA CYS A 99 9.86 7.91 12.08
C CYS A 99 10.56 8.24 13.40
N PRO A 100 11.89 8.23 13.44
CA PRO A 100 12.63 8.66 14.62
C PRO A 100 12.30 10.12 14.99
N PRO A 101 12.19 10.47 16.28
CA PRO A 101 11.83 11.82 16.71
C PRO A 101 12.81 12.87 16.19
N GLY A 102 12.29 13.89 15.46
CA GLY A 102 13.08 14.99 14.91
C GLY A 102 13.76 14.70 13.59
N GLU A 103 13.55 13.51 13.01
CA GLU A 103 14.23 13.06 11.79
C GLU A 103 13.28 13.01 10.57
N GLN A 104 12.15 13.72 10.64
CA GLN A 104 11.16 13.76 9.57
C GLN A 104 11.68 14.28 8.24
N ASP A 105 12.67 15.17 8.26
CA ASP A 105 13.19 15.82 7.05
C ASP A 105 13.75 14.79 6.06
N THR A 106 14.42 13.75 6.55
CA THR A 106 14.92 12.64 5.73
C THR A 106 13.78 11.91 5.00
N LEU A 107 12.68 11.62 5.68
CA LEU A 107 11.53 10.96 5.08
C LEU A 107 10.79 11.87 4.09
N ILE A 108 10.76 13.17 4.36
CA ILE A 108 10.21 14.18 3.45
C ILE A 108 11.03 14.24 2.16
N GLU A 109 12.36 14.31 2.26
CA GLU A 109 13.27 14.36 1.10
C GLU A 109 13.14 13.10 0.21
N ILE A 110 12.99 11.94 0.83
CA ILE A 110 12.77 10.67 0.12
C ILE A 110 11.44 10.73 -0.65
N MET A 111 10.35 11.10 0.03
CA MET A 111 9.01 11.13 -0.58
C MET A 111 8.93 12.18 -1.69
N GLU A 112 9.50 13.37 -1.48
CA GLU A 112 9.54 14.43 -2.49
C GLU A 112 10.29 13.99 -3.74
N GLY A 113 11.42 13.32 -3.57
CA GLY A 113 12.24 12.87 -4.70
C GLY A 113 11.65 11.69 -5.48
N VAL A 114 10.90 10.82 -4.81
CA VAL A 114 10.33 9.61 -5.44
C VAL A 114 8.96 9.90 -6.07
N GLU A 115 8.10 10.69 -5.40
CA GLU A 115 6.69 10.83 -5.75
C GLU A 115 6.30 12.25 -6.17
N ASP A 116 7.27 13.16 -6.31
CA ASP A 116 7.04 14.57 -6.68
C ASP A 116 6.02 15.29 -5.75
N ILE A 117 5.86 14.82 -4.50
CA ILE A 117 5.00 15.47 -3.51
C ILE A 117 5.79 16.61 -2.87
N PRO A 118 5.32 17.88 -2.95
CA PRO A 118 6.08 19.00 -2.41
C PRO A 118 6.42 18.83 -0.93
N GLY A 119 7.71 18.89 -0.58
CA GLY A 119 8.19 18.74 0.79
C GLY A 119 7.57 19.74 1.76
N SER A 120 7.23 20.96 1.29
CA SER A 120 6.52 21.96 2.08
C SER A 120 5.11 21.51 2.48
N ALA A 121 4.40 20.80 1.61
CA ALA A 121 3.07 20.26 1.92
C ALA A 121 3.18 19.17 2.99
N LEU A 122 4.20 18.31 2.90
CA LEU A 122 4.47 17.24 3.87
C LEU A 122 4.90 17.83 5.24
N SER A 123 5.80 18.79 5.23
CA SER A 123 6.28 19.44 6.45
C SER A 123 5.16 20.14 7.25
N GLU A 124 4.23 20.78 6.55
CA GLU A 124 3.11 21.52 7.17
C GLU A 124 1.89 20.62 7.46
N GLY A 125 1.61 19.65 6.59
CA GLY A 125 0.38 18.86 6.63
C GLY A 125 0.46 17.65 7.56
N VAL A 126 1.61 16.98 7.62
CA VAL A 126 1.80 15.79 8.46
C VAL A 126 1.99 16.20 9.92
N PRO A 127 1.22 15.66 10.89
CA PRO A 127 1.35 15.97 12.31
C PRO A 127 2.56 15.24 12.92
N TRP A 128 3.77 15.64 12.53
CA TRP A 128 5.01 15.03 12.97
C TRP A 128 5.10 14.89 14.49
N GLY A 129 5.52 13.71 14.95
CA GLY A 129 5.57 13.36 16.38
C GLY A 129 4.28 12.77 16.93
N ALA A 130 3.21 12.65 16.13
CA ALA A 130 1.99 11.94 16.54
C ALA A 130 2.18 10.42 16.64
N TRP A 131 3.20 9.89 16.00
CA TRP A 131 3.65 8.50 16.06
C TRP A 131 5.17 8.42 15.96
N ARG A 132 5.73 7.31 16.44
CA ARG A 132 7.12 6.93 16.24
C ARG A 132 7.23 5.61 15.48
N SER A 133 6.46 4.60 15.92
CA SER A 133 6.44 3.26 15.33
C SER A 133 5.35 3.12 14.27
N PHE A 134 5.42 2.06 13.47
CA PHE A 134 4.38 1.76 12.49
C PHE A 134 3.03 1.38 13.15
N PRO A 135 2.98 0.58 14.23
CA PRO A 135 1.74 0.38 14.97
C PRO A 135 1.08 1.67 15.46
N GLU A 136 1.86 2.62 16.00
CA GLU A 136 1.32 3.92 16.44
C GLU A 136 0.76 4.73 15.25
N TYR A 137 1.37 4.64 14.08
CA TYR A 137 0.84 5.25 12.85
C TYR A 137 -0.51 4.64 12.46
N LEU A 138 -0.64 3.30 12.50
CA LEU A 138 -1.93 2.64 12.27
C LEU A 138 -2.98 3.06 13.30
N ASP A 139 -2.61 3.17 14.58
CA ASP A 139 -3.49 3.65 15.64
C ASP A 139 -3.94 5.09 15.39
N PHE A 140 -3.02 5.96 14.95
CA PHE A 140 -3.34 7.35 14.59
C PHE A 140 -4.36 7.38 13.43
N LEU A 141 -4.13 6.63 12.37
CA LEU A 141 -5.06 6.53 11.24
C LEU A 141 -6.43 5.97 11.68
N GLY A 142 -6.42 4.95 12.54
CA GLY A 142 -7.63 4.30 13.05
C GLY A 142 -8.54 5.18 13.90
N GLN A 143 -8.05 6.34 14.38
CA GLN A 143 -8.86 7.33 15.10
C GLN A 143 -9.65 8.26 14.17
N ARG A 144 -9.35 8.25 12.88
CA ARG A 144 -10.00 9.10 11.87
C ARG A 144 -11.17 8.38 11.19
N ARG A 145 -11.97 9.12 10.46
CA ARG A 145 -13.10 8.59 9.70
C ARG A 145 -12.96 8.98 8.24
N TYR A 146 -12.52 8.03 7.45
CA TYR A 146 -12.33 8.23 6.02
C TYR A 146 -13.60 7.97 5.22
N ALA A 147 -13.69 8.61 4.04
CA ALA A 147 -14.75 8.35 3.07
C ALA A 147 -14.63 6.97 2.40
N MET A 148 -13.47 6.32 2.50
CA MET A 148 -13.16 4.99 1.96
C MET A 148 -12.34 4.16 2.97
N ASP A 149 -12.24 2.88 2.74
CA ASP A 149 -11.34 2.02 3.51
C ASP A 149 -9.88 2.27 3.12
N ILE A 150 -8.99 2.31 4.11
CA ILE A 150 -7.55 2.44 3.88
C ILE A 150 -6.80 1.25 4.47
N ALA A 151 -5.75 0.85 3.80
CA ALA A 151 -4.79 -0.13 4.27
C ALA A 151 -3.37 0.39 4.03
N ALA A 152 -2.42 0.00 4.87
CA ALA A 152 -1.03 0.43 4.75
C ALA A 152 -0.07 -0.76 4.78
N GLN A 153 0.97 -0.67 3.96
CA GLN A 153 2.14 -1.54 4.00
C GLN A 153 3.26 -0.86 4.78
N LEU A 154 4.12 -1.65 5.44
CA LEU A 154 5.33 -1.12 6.07
C LEU A 154 6.37 -0.79 4.98
N PRO A 155 6.83 0.46 4.86
CA PRO A 155 7.80 0.84 3.85
C PRO A 155 9.24 0.48 4.24
N HIS A 156 10.01 -0.09 3.32
CA HIS A 156 11.39 -0.49 3.56
C HIS A 156 12.32 0.69 3.89
N GLY A 157 12.13 1.83 3.21
CA GLY A 157 12.99 2.99 3.41
C GLY A 157 12.93 3.53 4.83
N SER A 158 11.74 3.72 5.37
CA SER A 158 11.55 4.18 6.75
C SER A 158 12.02 3.14 7.78
N LEU A 159 11.84 1.83 7.49
CA LEU A 159 12.34 0.75 8.33
C LEU A 159 13.86 0.73 8.41
N ARG A 160 14.56 0.84 7.27
CA ARG A 160 16.02 0.94 7.23
C ARG A 160 16.53 2.17 7.98
N PHE A 161 15.84 3.29 7.82
CA PHE A 161 16.21 4.51 8.53
C PHE A 161 16.04 4.37 10.04
N GLU A 162 14.94 3.78 10.52
CA GLU A 162 14.73 3.53 11.96
C GLU A 162 15.82 2.65 12.58
N VAL A 163 16.25 1.59 11.89
CA VAL A 163 17.17 0.59 12.45
C VAL A 163 18.64 0.96 12.22
N MET A 164 18.96 1.52 11.07
CA MET A 164 20.35 1.73 10.62
C MET A 164 20.75 3.21 10.58
N GLY A 165 19.79 4.15 10.71
CA GLY A 165 20.05 5.59 10.58
C GLY A 165 20.64 5.93 9.21
N GLU A 166 21.64 6.83 9.18
CA GLU A 166 22.34 7.26 7.96
C GLU A 166 22.89 6.10 7.13
N ARG A 167 23.33 5.02 7.76
CA ARG A 167 23.80 3.81 7.04
C ARG A 167 22.68 3.24 6.16
N GLY A 168 21.46 3.22 6.69
CA GLY A 168 20.29 2.72 5.97
C GLY A 168 19.93 3.61 4.80
N VAL A 169 19.95 4.94 5.00
CA VAL A 169 19.69 5.95 3.96
C VAL A 169 20.70 5.82 2.83
N HIS A 170 21.98 5.66 3.13
CA HIS A 170 23.04 5.51 2.14
C HIS A 170 23.21 4.10 1.57
N ASN A 171 22.24 3.21 1.80
CA ASN A 171 22.23 1.85 1.26
C ASN A 171 23.46 1.00 1.67
N GLU A 172 24.04 1.24 2.85
CA GLU A 172 25.02 0.32 3.40
C GLU A 172 24.39 -1.06 3.64
N GLU A 173 25.19 -2.10 3.55
CA GLU A 173 24.70 -3.46 3.82
C GLU A 173 24.28 -3.62 5.28
N ALA A 174 23.11 -4.24 5.48
CA ALA A 174 22.60 -4.52 6.83
C ALA A 174 23.43 -5.60 7.51
N THR A 175 23.78 -5.38 8.78
CA THR A 175 24.43 -6.38 9.62
C THR A 175 23.41 -7.43 10.11
N GLU A 176 23.88 -8.56 10.64
CA GLU A 176 22.99 -9.56 11.22
C GLU A 176 22.09 -8.97 12.33
N SER A 177 22.61 -8.05 13.15
CA SER A 177 21.82 -7.39 14.18
C SER A 177 20.76 -6.46 13.61
N ASP A 178 21.08 -5.77 12.51
CA ASP A 178 20.11 -4.92 11.79
C ASP A 178 18.98 -5.79 11.20
N LEU A 179 19.32 -6.93 10.60
CA LEU A 179 18.35 -7.88 10.03
C LEU A 179 17.40 -8.43 11.10
N VAL A 180 17.93 -8.81 12.27
CA VAL A 180 17.11 -9.30 13.40
C VAL A 180 16.12 -8.24 13.85
N GLU A 181 16.56 -7.00 13.99
CA GLU A 181 15.69 -5.91 14.46
C GLU A 181 14.67 -5.51 13.39
N MET A 182 15.08 -5.37 12.13
CA MET A 182 14.14 -5.08 11.04
C MET A 182 13.08 -6.17 10.90
N ARG A 183 13.47 -7.46 10.97
CA ARG A 183 12.53 -8.59 10.95
C ARG A 183 11.50 -8.50 12.08
N ARG A 184 11.97 -8.17 13.30
CA ARG A 184 11.10 -8.00 14.47
C ARG A 184 10.08 -6.87 14.24
N LEU A 185 10.52 -5.73 13.70
CA LEU A 185 9.64 -4.59 13.42
C LEU A 185 8.63 -4.88 12.31
N VAL A 186 9.02 -5.65 11.29
CA VAL A 186 8.07 -6.11 10.26
C VAL A 186 7.00 -7.00 10.87
N ALA A 187 7.39 -7.97 11.71
CA ALA A 187 6.43 -8.84 12.40
C ALA A 187 5.46 -8.05 13.29
N GLU A 188 5.99 -7.08 14.03
CA GLU A 188 5.18 -6.19 14.87
C GLU A 188 4.19 -5.35 14.05
N ALA A 189 4.63 -4.76 12.95
CA ALA A 189 3.78 -3.97 12.05
C ALA A 189 2.63 -4.81 11.47
N VAL A 190 2.93 -6.01 11.00
CA VAL A 190 1.91 -6.93 10.43
C VAL A 190 0.95 -7.40 11.52
N ALA A 191 1.44 -7.76 12.70
CA ALA A 191 0.59 -8.12 13.83
C ALA A 191 -0.33 -6.98 14.28
N ALA A 192 0.09 -5.72 14.09
CA ALA A 192 -0.73 -4.52 14.35
C ALA A 192 -1.73 -4.20 13.24
N GLY A 193 -1.63 -4.83 12.05
CA GLY A 193 -2.60 -4.65 10.97
C GLY A 193 -2.03 -4.14 9.65
N ALA A 194 -0.69 -4.04 9.50
CA ALA A 194 -0.10 -3.81 8.19
C ALA A 194 -0.50 -4.93 7.22
N VAL A 195 -0.91 -4.57 6.00
CA VAL A 195 -1.33 -5.56 5.00
C VAL A 195 -0.15 -6.18 4.25
N GLY A 196 1.05 -5.69 4.51
CA GLY A 196 2.27 -6.20 3.88
C GLY A 196 3.49 -5.35 4.15
N PHE A 197 4.49 -5.58 3.33
CA PHE A 197 5.78 -4.91 3.32
C PHE A 197 6.13 -4.51 1.89
N SER A 198 6.65 -3.30 1.70
CA SER A 198 6.99 -2.78 0.37
C SER A 198 8.46 -2.38 0.25
N THR A 199 9.03 -2.54 -0.94
CA THR A 199 10.40 -2.13 -1.24
C THR A 199 10.55 -1.54 -2.64
N SER A 200 11.53 -0.65 -2.80
CA SER A 200 11.96 -0.17 -4.10
C SER A 200 13.31 -0.80 -4.46
N ARG A 201 13.37 -1.39 -5.66
CA ARG A 201 14.60 -1.95 -6.22
C ARG A 201 15.02 -1.24 -7.50
N THR A 202 14.33 -0.15 -7.84
CA THR A 202 14.65 0.62 -9.02
C THR A 202 15.63 1.76 -8.72
N ILE A 203 16.62 1.91 -9.60
CA ILE A 203 17.60 3.01 -9.53
C ILE A 203 17.01 4.38 -9.91
N PHE A 204 15.78 4.40 -10.40
CA PHE A 204 15.07 5.65 -10.76
C PHE A 204 14.41 6.31 -9.55
N HIS A 205 14.11 5.55 -8.49
CA HIS A 205 13.62 6.13 -7.25
C HIS A 205 14.80 6.72 -6.48
N ARG A 206 14.81 8.03 -6.37
CA ARG A 206 15.86 8.80 -5.72
C ARG A 206 15.27 9.86 -4.82
N ALA A 207 15.91 10.10 -3.69
CA ALA A 207 15.64 11.27 -2.87
C ALA A 207 15.92 12.56 -3.65
N SER A 208 15.47 13.69 -3.14
CA SER A 208 15.63 15.01 -3.79
C SER A 208 17.08 15.40 -4.02
N ASP A 209 18.02 14.90 -3.23
CA ASP A 209 19.46 15.09 -3.37
C ASP A 209 20.12 14.17 -4.43
N GLY A 210 19.34 13.25 -5.02
CA GLY A 210 19.79 12.26 -6.00
C GLY A 210 20.31 10.95 -5.40
N THR A 211 20.27 10.77 -4.08
CA THR A 211 20.61 9.51 -3.40
C THR A 211 19.59 8.43 -3.78
N ALA A 212 20.06 7.21 -4.07
CA ALA A 212 19.16 6.10 -4.36
C ALA A 212 18.29 5.79 -3.13
N MET A 213 17.01 5.47 -3.38
CA MET A 213 16.06 5.10 -2.35
C MET A 213 16.64 4.05 -1.39
N PRO A 214 16.48 4.21 -0.06
CA PRO A 214 16.93 3.21 0.91
C PRO A 214 16.28 1.85 0.63
N GLY A 215 17.11 0.79 0.53
CA GLY A 215 16.64 -0.54 0.16
C GLY A 215 16.82 -0.91 -1.32
N THR A 216 17.14 0.06 -2.21
CA THR A 216 17.37 -0.21 -3.64
C THR A 216 18.40 -1.32 -3.84
N TYR A 217 19.42 -1.38 -3.01
CA TYR A 217 20.51 -2.35 -3.10
C TYR A 217 20.43 -3.44 -2.03
N ALA A 218 19.29 -3.60 -1.37
CA ALA A 218 19.09 -4.64 -0.38
C ALA A 218 19.45 -6.03 -0.92
N THR A 219 20.12 -6.83 -0.11
CA THR A 219 20.53 -8.19 -0.48
C THR A 219 19.32 -9.14 -0.50
N ALA A 220 19.47 -10.27 -1.20
CA ALA A 220 18.47 -11.34 -1.16
C ALA A 220 18.21 -11.82 0.29
N GLN A 221 19.25 -11.87 1.12
CA GLN A 221 19.15 -12.24 2.52
C GLN A 221 18.29 -11.24 3.28
N GLU A 222 18.55 -9.94 3.15
CA GLU A 222 17.75 -8.89 3.80
C GLU A 222 16.27 -9.02 3.44
N LEU A 223 15.93 -9.06 2.16
CA LEU A 223 14.54 -9.18 1.72
C LEU A 223 13.89 -10.48 2.22
N SER A 224 14.61 -11.59 2.22
CA SER A 224 14.10 -12.88 2.72
C SER A 224 13.80 -12.81 4.21
N GLU A 225 14.69 -12.21 5.03
CA GLU A 225 14.46 -12.05 6.47
C GLU A 225 13.27 -11.14 6.76
N LEU A 226 13.10 -10.04 6.01
CA LEU A 226 11.99 -9.13 6.19
C LEU A 226 10.64 -9.77 5.81
N VAL A 227 10.61 -10.49 4.69
CA VAL A 227 9.39 -11.21 4.28
C VAL A 227 9.09 -12.38 5.23
N GLN A 228 10.11 -13.00 5.82
CA GLN A 228 9.89 -13.97 6.90
C GLN A 228 9.32 -13.28 8.16
N GLY A 229 9.77 -12.07 8.50
CA GLY A 229 9.16 -11.25 9.55
C GLY A 229 7.69 -10.98 9.28
N MET A 230 7.33 -10.70 8.03
CA MET A 230 5.93 -10.55 7.63
C MET A 230 5.14 -11.86 7.86
N ALA A 231 5.70 -13.02 7.54
CA ALA A 231 5.08 -14.32 7.82
C ALA A 231 4.91 -14.54 9.34
N ASP A 232 5.92 -14.21 10.14
CA ASP A 232 5.90 -14.33 11.61
C ASP A 232 4.79 -13.44 12.23
N GLY A 233 4.51 -12.29 11.63
CA GLY A 233 3.48 -11.34 12.06
C GLY A 233 2.04 -11.72 11.67
N GLY A 234 1.86 -12.75 10.86
CA GLY A 234 0.52 -13.21 10.42
C GLY A 234 0.33 -13.26 8.91
N GLY A 235 1.34 -12.87 8.15
CA GLY A 235 1.34 -12.89 6.69
C GLY A 235 0.80 -11.61 6.06
N GLY A 236 1.03 -11.48 4.74
CA GLY A 236 0.64 -10.30 3.99
C GLY A 236 1.03 -10.38 2.53
N VAL A 237 1.22 -9.22 1.92
CA VAL A 237 1.70 -9.09 0.54
C VAL A 237 3.06 -8.40 0.56
N PHE A 238 4.05 -9.00 -0.08
CA PHE A 238 5.33 -8.36 -0.37
C PHE A 238 5.20 -7.62 -1.71
N GLU A 239 5.34 -6.31 -1.68
CA GLU A 239 5.31 -5.46 -2.88
C GLU A 239 6.73 -5.00 -3.23
N ALA A 240 7.09 -5.08 -4.52
CA ALA A 240 8.37 -4.61 -5.01
C ALA A 240 8.22 -3.76 -6.28
N ILE A 241 8.87 -2.60 -6.31
CA ILE A 241 9.14 -1.93 -7.57
C ILE A 241 10.42 -2.50 -8.14
N MET A 242 10.30 -3.22 -9.25
CA MET A 242 11.44 -3.89 -9.88
C MET A 242 12.20 -2.95 -10.81
N SER A 243 13.52 -2.99 -10.76
CA SER A 243 14.37 -2.27 -11.70
C SER A 243 14.08 -2.63 -13.16
N ALA A 244 13.90 -3.88 -13.44
CA ALA A 244 13.65 -4.40 -14.79
C ALA A 244 12.30 -3.97 -15.38
N SER A 245 11.41 -3.39 -14.57
CA SER A 245 10.13 -2.89 -15.05
C SER A 245 10.19 -1.52 -15.74
N ILE A 246 11.33 -0.81 -15.68
CA ILE A 246 11.41 0.60 -16.07
C ILE A 246 12.34 0.86 -17.26
N GLY A 247 12.92 -0.14 -17.92
CA GLY A 247 13.72 0.05 -19.14
C GLY A 247 15.00 -0.76 -19.24
N ASP A 248 15.86 -0.38 -20.20
CA ASP A 248 17.13 -1.05 -20.48
C ASP A 248 18.11 -0.90 -19.32
N MET A 249 18.31 -1.98 -18.60
CA MET A 249 19.10 -2.01 -17.38
C MET A 249 20.60 -2.18 -17.63
N GLU A 250 21.02 -2.64 -18.80
CA GLU A 250 22.44 -2.69 -19.16
C GLU A 250 23.09 -1.31 -19.13
N ALA A 251 22.33 -0.29 -19.56
CA ALA A 251 22.80 1.11 -19.53
C ALA A 251 22.86 1.69 -18.11
N LEU A 252 22.23 1.03 -17.12
CA LEU A 252 21.95 1.62 -15.80
C LEU A 252 22.59 0.88 -14.62
N GLY A 253 23.26 -0.23 -14.80
CA GLY A 253 23.89 -0.90 -13.67
C GLY A 253 24.26 -2.37 -13.86
N GLY A 254 24.09 -2.93 -15.05
CA GLY A 254 24.55 -4.28 -15.39
C GLY A 254 23.68 -5.42 -14.83
N GLU A 255 24.25 -6.61 -14.76
CA GLU A 255 23.56 -7.87 -14.46
C GLU A 255 22.81 -7.92 -13.11
N ARG A 256 23.16 -7.06 -12.15
CA ARG A 256 22.57 -7.05 -10.81
C ARG A 256 21.05 -6.82 -10.83
N PHE A 257 20.55 -6.16 -11.85
CA PHE A 257 19.15 -5.80 -12.01
C PHE A 257 18.52 -6.41 -13.27
N SER A 258 19.03 -7.54 -13.73
CA SER A 258 18.42 -8.20 -14.88
C SER A 258 16.99 -8.63 -14.54
N HIS A 259 16.09 -8.57 -15.52
CA HIS A 259 14.69 -8.96 -15.38
C HIS A 259 14.53 -10.37 -14.83
N GLU A 260 15.30 -11.31 -15.35
CA GLU A 260 15.28 -12.71 -14.92
C GLU A 260 15.73 -12.85 -13.47
N ALA A 261 16.84 -12.22 -13.08
CA ALA A 261 17.37 -12.30 -11.73
C ALA A 261 16.42 -11.70 -10.69
N GLU A 262 15.75 -10.59 -11.00
CA GLU A 262 14.75 -9.99 -10.11
C GLU A 262 13.50 -10.87 -9.98
N LEU A 263 12.99 -11.43 -11.07
CA LEU A 263 11.86 -12.36 -11.03
C LEU A 263 12.19 -13.63 -10.26
N ASP A 264 13.39 -14.20 -10.46
CA ASP A 264 13.84 -15.37 -9.72
C ASP A 264 13.95 -15.04 -8.21
N LEU A 265 14.52 -13.91 -7.85
CA LEU A 265 14.61 -13.46 -6.46
C LEU A 265 13.23 -13.37 -5.80
N LEU A 266 12.27 -12.69 -6.45
CA LEU A 266 10.91 -12.55 -5.90
C LEU A 266 10.19 -13.90 -5.80
N ALA A 267 10.38 -14.77 -6.81
CA ALA A 267 9.81 -16.11 -6.81
C ALA A 267 10.41 -17.00 -5.72
N ASP A 268 11.72 -16.90 -5.46
CA ASP A 268 12.39 -17.65 -4.41
C ASP A 268 11.94 -17.20 -3.02
N ILE A 269 11.84 -15.89 -2.79
CA ILE A 269 11.31 -15.32 -1.55
C ILE A 269 9.87 -15.78 -1.32
N SER A 270 9.01 -15.69 -2.34
CA SER A 270 7.61 -16.12 -2.25
C SER A 270 7.49 -17.61 -1.91
N ARG A 271 8.28 -18.46 -2.57
CA ARG A 271 8.29 -19.91 -2.32
C ARG A 271 8.80 -20.25 -0.92
N ALA A 272 9.88 -19.60 -0.47
CA ALA A 272 10.50 -19.88 0.83
C ALA A 272 9.62 -19.43 2.00
N SER A 273 8.99 -18.28 1.89
CA SER A 273 8.15 -17.70 2.95
C SER A 273 6.70 -18.13 2.91
N GLY A 274 6.22 -18.64 1.76
CA GLY A 274 4.79 -18.89 1.50
C GLY A 274 3.95 -17.62 1.35
N GLN A 275 4.59 -16.45 1.28
CA GLN A 275 3.90 -15.17 1.17
C GLN A 275 3.62 -14.79 -0.28
N LYS A 276 2.55 -14.01 -0.47
CA LYS A 276 2.21 -13.47 -1.79
C LYS A 276 3.16 -12.34 -2.13
N THR A 277 3.59 -12.29 -3.39
CA THR A 277 4.43 -11.19 -3.91
C THR A 277 3.71 -10.51 -5.06
N THR A 278 3.74 -9.19 -5.08
CA THR A 278 3.31 -8.35 -6.20
C THR A 278 4.45 -7.44 -6.63
N PHE A 279 4.45 -7.05 -7.89
CA PHE A 279 5.48 -6.16 -8.42
C PHE A 279 4.91 -5.29 -9.55
N THR A 280 5.51 -4.12 -9.72
CA THR A 280 5.16 -3.23 -10.83
C THR A 280 5.87 -3.67 -12.10
N THR A 281 5.14 -3.67 -13.22
CA THR A 281 5.68 -3.94 -14.54
C THR A 281 5.38 -2.78 -15.48
N VAL A 282 6.37 -2.43 -16.31
CA VAL A 282 6.19 -1.49 -17.43
C VAL A 282 6.42 -2.26 -18.72
N HIS A 283 5.40 -2.31 -19.57
CA HIS A 283 5.55 -2.89 -20.89
C HIS A 283 6.21 -1.89 -21.84
N HIS A 284 7.43 -2.17 -22.26
CA HIS A 284 8.01 -1.53 -23.43
C HIS A 284 7.65 -2.34 -24.68
N ARG A 285 7.08 -1.65 -25.68
CA ARG A 285 6.88 -2.21 -27.01
C ARG A 285 8.12 -2.02 -27.86
#